data_a4049fbe764953e1b904e655f9025038
#
_entry.id   a4049fbe764953e1b904e655f9025038
#
_cell.length_a   1.000
_cell.length_b   1.000
_cell.length_c   1.000
_cell.angle_alpha   90.00
_cell.angle_beta   90.00
_cell.angle_gamma   90.00
#
_symmetry.space_group_name_H-M   'P 1'
#
loop_
_entity.id
_entity.type
_entity.pdbx_description
1 polymer ?
#
loop_
_entity_poly.entity_id
_entity_poly.type
_entity_poly.pdbx_seq_one_letter_code
_entity_poly.pdbx_strand_id
1 'polypeptide(L)'
;MSDWLRRAGSGRQADGSEVTWSVAEGERGRRWRWTVADLGLIRHAALVEIDPAGAFARLELATPLGLLTLHPEPDRRSINGNVVTADGVRPLALDWSATAALAIAGDSFGSAVLLGGATAPTLVIRPRLGVVAGDNGPALERDDRGIPILVDGQEWALEA
;
A
#
# COMPACT_ATOMS: atom_id res chain seq x y z
N MET A 1 15.22 7.66 24.32
CA MET A 1 13.80 7.57 23.89
C MET A 1 13.76 7.46 22.38
N SER A 2 13.21 6.40 21.86
CA SER A 2 12.96 6.32 20.43
C SER A 2 11.84 7.32 20.08
N ASP A 3 12.15 8.24 19.19
CA ASP A 3 11.18 9.21 18.67
C ASP A 3 10.25 8.46 17.70
N TRP A 4 9.14 7.98 18.21
CA TRP A 4 8.17 7.18 17.49
C TRP A 4 7.46 8.05 16.46
N LEU A 5 7.60 7.70 15.19
CA LEU A 5 6.91 8.40 14.12
C LEU A 5 5.40 8.17 14.22
N ARG A 6 4.65 9.26 14.26
CA ARG A 6 3.20 9.27 14.03
C ARG A 6 2.86 10.47 13.16
N ARG A 7 2.25 10.22 12.03
CA ARG A 7 1.84 11.23 11.07
C ARG A 7 0.52 10.87 10.46
N ALA A 8 -0.23 11.89 10.07
CA ALA A 8 -1.43 11.76 9.26
C ALA A 8 -1.50 12.88 8.25
N GLY A 9 -2.27 12.69 7.22
CA GLY A 9 -2.45 13.70 6.20
C GLY A 9 -3.54 13.32 5.21
N SER A 10 -3.71 14.17 4.21
CA SER A 10 -4.63 13.99 3.11
C SER A 10 -4.06 14.56 1.83
N GLY A 11 -4.60 14.11 0.71
CA GLY A 11 -4.25 14.61 -0.60
C GLY A 11 -5.26 14.16 -1.63
N ARG A 12 -5.05 14.61 -2.87
CA ARG A 12 -5.91 14.27 -4.01
C ARG A 12 -5.07 13.64 -5.11
N GLN A 13 -5.54 12.54 -5.66
CA GLN A 13 -4.90 11.87 -6.79
C GLN A 13 -5.26 12.55 -8.11
N ALA A 14 -4.51 12.24 -9.17
CA ALA A 14 -4.71 12.83 -10.49
C ALA A 14 -6.11 12.55 -11.07
N ASP A 15 -6.75 11.45 -10.70
CA ASP A 15 -8.12 11.11 -11.08
C ASP A 15 -9.21 11.87 -10.29
N GLY A 16 -8.80 12.74 -9.35
CA GLY A 16 -9.69 13.51 -8.48
C GLY A 16 -10.11 12.82 -7.20
N SER A 17 -9.75 11.54 -6.99
CA SER A 17 -10.05 10.84 -5.75
C SER A 17 -9.26 11.42 -4.57
N GLU A 18 -9.86 11.36 -3.39
CA GLU A 18 -9.27 11.85 -2.15
C GLU A 18 -8.65 10.71 -1.35
N VAL A 19 -7.47 10.94 -0.82
CA VAL A 19 -6.78 10.01 0.07
C VAL A 19 -6.61 10.63 1.44
N THR A 20 -6.99 9.88 2.47
CA THR A 20 -6.69 10.20 3.87
C THR A 20 -5.82 9.08 4.43
N TRP A 21 -4.70 9.42 5.04
CA TRP A 21 -3.71 8.46 5.46
C TRP A 21 -3.17 8.72 6.85
N SER A 22 -2.64 7.68 7.46
CA SER A 22 -1.87 7.76 8.69
C SER A 22 -0.74 6.74 8.68
N VAL A 23 0.34 7.06 9.41
CA VAL A 23 1.46 6.16 9.61
C VAL A 23 1.89 6.20 11.07
N ALA A 24 2.23 5.03 11.59
CA ALA A 24 2.86 4.89 12.90
C ALA A 24 4.06 3.94 12.79
N GLU A 25 5.15 4.28 13.45
CA GLU A 25 6.36 3.46 13.52
C GLU A 25 6.69 3.18 14.96
N GLY A 26 7.17 1.97 15.26
CA GLY A 26 7.55 1.52 16.57
C GLY A 26 8.46 0.30 16.51
N GLU A 27 8.63 -0.39 17.63
CA GLU A 27 9.51 -1.58 17.72
C GLU A 27 9.16 -2.70 16.73
N ARG A 28 7.88 -2.78 16.32
CA ARG A 28 7.38 -3.78 15.38
C ARG A 28 7.49 -3.36 13.92
N GLY A 29 8.12 -2.22 13.62
CA GLY A 29 8.21 -1.65 12.30
C GLY A 29 7.19 -0.55 12.07
N ARG A 30 6.77 -0.37 10.84
CA ARG A 30 5.91 0.73 10.40
C ARG A 30 4.56 0.20 9.93
N ARG A 31 3.49 0.86 10.33
CA ARG A 31 2.12 0.56 9.90
C ARG A 31 1.51 1.77 9.23
N TRP A 32 1.08 1.57 7.99
CA TRP A 32 0.33 2.53 7.20
C TRP A 32 -1.14 2.16 7.16
N ARG A 33 -2.01 3.17 7.17
CA ARG A 33 -3.43 3.05 6.87
C ARG A 33 -3.84 4.19 5.97
N TRP A 34 -4.65 3.91 4.96
CA TRP A 34 -5.26 4.95 4.14
C TRP A 34 -6.59 4.50 3.57
N THR A 35 -7.39 5.51 3.19
CA THR A 35 -8.63 5.32 2.45
C THR A 35 -8.56 6.14 1.18
N VAL A 36 -9.11 5.60 0.10
CA VAL A 36 -9.33 6.32 -1.16
C VAL A 36 -10.82 6.49 -1.36
N ALA A 37 -11.27 7.72 -1.50
CA ALA A 37 -12.67 8.07 -1.67
C ALA A 37 -12.89 8.85 -2.96
N ASP A 38 -14.02 8.64 -3.59
CA ASP A 38 -14.47 9.36 -4.77
C ASP A 38 -15.90 9.86 -4.51
N LEU A 39 -16.09 11.18 -4.68
CA LEU A 39 -17.37 11.85 -4.39
C LEU A 39 -17.96 11.50 -3.02
N GLY A 40 -17.10 11.36 -2.00
CA GLY A 40 -17.50 11.01 -0.65
C GLY A 40 -17.77 9.52 -0.39
N LEU A 41 -17.59 8.66 -1.40
CA LEU A 41 -17.72 7.21 -1.27
C LEU A 41 -16.33 6.56 -1.22
N ILE A 42 -16.11 5.70 -0.22
CA ILE A 42 -14.86 4.96 -0.08
C ILE A 42 -14.75 3.92 -1.21
N ARG A 43 -13.73 4.04 -2.05
CA ARG A 43 -13.40 3.05 -3.08
C ARG A 43 -12.68 1.86 -2.48
N HIS A 44 -11.71 2.13 -1.63
CA HIS A 44 -11.03 1.11 -0.85
C HIS A 44 -10.36 1.70 0.40
N ALA A 45 -10.07 0.82 1.34
CA ALA A 45 -9.28 1.10 2.52
C ALA A 45 -8.15 0.07 2.61
N ALA A 46 -6.96 0.53 2.99
CA ALA A 46 -5.79 -0.32 3.04
C ALA A 46 -5.04 -0.21 4.37
N LEU A 47 -4.40 -1.31 4.75
CA LEU A 47 -3.44 -1.39 5.82
C LEU A 47 -2.19 -2.09 5.29
N VAL A 48 -1.02 -1.48 5.51
CA VAL A 48 0.28 -2.06 5.17
C VAL A 48 1.16 -2.10 6.40
N GLU A 49 1.79 -3.23 6.62
CA GLU A 49 2.83 -3.40 7.64
C GLU A 49 4.18 -3.60 6.95
N ILE A 50 5.16 -2.85 7.42
CA ILE A 50 6.57 -2.94 7.05
C ILE A 50 7.32 -3.37 8.30
N ASP A 51 8.15 -4.39 8.20
CA ASP A 51 8.88 -4.90 9.34
C ASP A 51 10.00 -3.94 9.82
N PRO A 52 10.64 -4.17 10.98
CA PRO A 52 11.71 -3.31 11.46
C PRO A 52 12.93 -3.21 10.53
N ALA A 53 13.13 -4.18 9.63
CA ALA A 53 14.18 -4.15 8.61
C ALA A 53 13.78 -3.35 7.36
N GLY A 54 12.56 -2.82 7.30
CA GLY A 54 12.05 -2.07 6.16
C GLY A 54 11.44 -2.92 5.04
N ALA A 55 11.23 -4.22 5.29
CA ALA A 55 10.64 -5.11 4.30
C ALA A 55 9.11 -5.21 4.46
N PHE A 56 8.44 -5.36 3.33
CA PHE A 56 6.99 -5.60 3.30
C PHE A 56 6.63 -6.86 4.11
N ALA A 57 5.66 -6.73 5.01
CA ALA A 57 5.23 -7.81 5.89
C ALA A 57 3.76 -8.21 5.70
N ARG A 58 2.87 -7.26 5.40
CA ARG A 58 1.44 -7.53 5.24
C ARG A 58 0.73 -6.42 4.50
N LEU A 59 -0.26 -6.81 3.69
CA LEU A 59 -1.26 -5.91 3.12
C LEU A 59 -2.66 -6.45 3.40
N GLU A 60 -3.56 -5.57 3.81
CA GLU A 60 -5.01 -5.77 3.77
C GLU A 60 -5.61 -4.67 2.89
N LEU A 61 -6.42 -5.06 1.92
CA LEU A 61 -7.11 -4.15 1.02
C LEU A 61 -8.61 -4.49 1.03
N ALA A 62 -9.40 -3.62 1.62
CA ALA A 62 -10.85 -3.74 1.66
C ALA A 62 -11.47 -2.88 0.56
N THR A 63 -12.35 -3.48 -0.22
CA THR A 63 -13.16 -2.82 -1.26
C THR A 63 -14.64 -3.18 -1.07
N PRO A 64 -15.58 -2.53 -1.76
CA PRO A 64 -16.98 -2.98 -1.75
C PRO A 64 -17.18 -4.42 -2.21
N LEU A 65 -16.23 -5.00 -2.96
CA LEU A 65 -16.31 -6.39 -3.44
C LEU A 65 -15.80 -7.41 -2.41
N GLY A 66 -14.99 -6.99 -1.44
CA GLY A 66 -14.44 -7.90 -0.45
C GLY A 66 -13.10 -7.46 0.12
N LEU A 67 -12.35 -8.42 0.63
CA LEU A 67 -11.07 -8.21 1.31
C LEU A 67 -9.97 -9.05 0.65
N LEU A 68 -8.89 -8.39 0.24
CA LEU A 68 -7.64 -9.02 -0.13
C LEU A 68 -6.66 -8.95 1.04
N THR A 69 -6.04 -10.06 1.38
CA THR A 69 -4.93 -10.13 2.33
C THR A 69 -3.72 -10.74 1.65
N LEU A 70 -2.55 -10.12 1.78
CA LEU A 70 -1.28 -10.64 1.27
C LEU A 70 -0.21 -10.58 2.34
N HIS A 71 0.65 -11.59 2.39
CA HIS A 71 1.84 -11.64 3.24
C HIS A 71 2.92 -12.51 2.58
N PRO A 72 4.20 -12.11 2.66
CA PRO A 72 5.28 -12.97 2.20
C PRO A 72 5.44 -14.18 3.13
N GLU A 73 5.82 -15.31 2.56
CA GLU A 73 6.20 -16.48 3.32
C GLU A 73 7.57 -16.28 4.01
N PRO A 74 7.88 -17.04 5.07
CA PRO A 74 9.14 -16.89 5.80
C PRO A 74 10.39 -17.05 4.95
N ASP A 75 10.34 -17.88 3.91
CA ASP A 75 11.44 -18.07 2.96
C ASP A 75 11.61 -16.92 1.96
N ARG A 76 10.65 -15.97 1.91
CA ARG A 76 10.60 -14.81 1.01
C ARG A 76 10.71 -15.16 -0.48
N ARG A 77 10.22 -16.33 -0.86
CA ARG A 77 10.15 -16.79 -2.26
C ARG A 77 8.74 -16.79 -2.82
N SER A 78 7.76 -16.68 -1.95
CA SER A 78 6.35 -16.61 -2.31
C SER A 78 5.62 -15.59 -1.44
N ILE A 79 4.54 -15.10 -1.96
CA ILE A 79 3.55 -14.30 -1.25
C ILE A 79 2.23 -15.06 -1.26
N ASN A 80 1.63 -15.23 -0.12
CA ASN A 80 0.37 -15.93 0.05
C ASN A 80 -0.70 -14.97 0.56
N GLY A 81 -1.94 -15.38 0.44
CA GLY A 81 -3.05 -14.62 0.97
C GLY A 81 -4.38 -15.21 0.58
N ASN A 82 -5.42 -14.40 0.78
CA ASN A 82 -6.79 -14.77 0.46
C ASN A 82 -7.54 -13.58 -0.14
N VAL A 83 -8.47 -13.89 -1.03
CA VAL A 83 -9.53 -12.99 -1.44
C VAL A 83 -10.83 -13.50 -0.85
N VAL A 84 -11.48 -12.69 -0.04
CA VAL A 84 -12.80 -12.98 0.55
C VAL A 84 -13.82 -12.07 -0.11
N THR A 85 -14.82 -12.67 -0.73
CA THR A 85 -15.94 -11.95 -1.38
C THR A 85 -17.27 -12.57 -0.93
N ALA A 86 -18.39 -12.06 -1.46
CA ALA A 86 -19.71 -12.67 -1.24
C ALA A 86 -19.79 -14.12 -1.74
N ASP A 87 -18.95 -14.50 -2.70
CA ASP A 87 -18.90 -15.85 -3.30
C ASP A 87 -18.03 -16.84 -2.50
N GLY A 88 -17.34 -16.37 -1.45
CA GLY A 88 -16.51 -17.21 -0.59
C GLY A 88 -15.05 -16.77 -0.51
N VAL A 89 -14.16 -17.70 -0.17
CA VAL A 89 -12.74 -17.47 0.04
C VAL A 89 -11.94 -18.14 -1.08
N ARG A 90 -11.08 -17.36 -1.74
CA ARG A 90 -10.14 -17.85 -2.75
C ARG A 90 -8.71 -17.62 -2.28
N PRO A 91 -7.93 -18.69 -2.06
CA PRO A 91 -6.52 -18.55 -1.70
C PRO A 91 -5.70 -18.02 -2.89
N LEU A 92 -4.65 -17.26 -2.57
CA LEU A 92 -3.65 -16.76 -3.51
C LEU A 92 -2.27 -17.27 -3.11
N ALA A 93 -1.50 -17.71 -4.09
CA ALA A 93 -0.09 -18.03 -3.96
C ALA A 93 0.64 -17.54 -5.21
N LEU A 94 1.61 -16.64 -5.02
CA LEU A 94 2.32 -15.96 -6.09
C LEU A 94 3.82 -16.04 -5.86
N ASP A 95 4.60 -16.10 -6.92
CA ASP A 95 6.04 -15.98 -6.83
C ASP A 95 6.42 -14.60 -6.27
N TRP A 96 7.36 -14.59 -5.36
CA TRP A 96 7.85 -13.41 -4.68
C TRP A 96 9.36 -13.45 -4.56
N SER A 97 10.00 -12.29 -4.59
CA SER A 97 11.41 -12.15 -4.26
C SER A 97 11.61 -11.03 -3.25
N ALA A 98 12.75 -11.01 -2.57
CA ALA A 98 13.07 -9.96 -1.59
C ALA A 98 13.14 -8.55 -2.22
N THR A 99 13.31 -8.47 -3.55
CA THR A 99 13.32 -7.22 -4.32
C THR A 99 11.99 -6.91 -4.99
N ALA A 100 10.99 -7.79 -4.85
CA ALA A 100 9.67 -7.58 -5.43
C ALA A 100 8.95 -6.43 -4.71
N ALA A 101 8.22 -5.65 -5.48
CA ALA A 101 7.43 -4.53 -5.00
C ALA A 101 5.99 -4.64 -5.48
N LEU A 102 5.08 -4.15 -4.66
CA LEU A 102 3.65 -4.13 -4.96
C LEU A 102 3.21 -2.73 -5.37
N ALA A 103 2.17 -2.66 -6.15
CA ALA A 103 1.41 -1.43 -6.40
C ALA A 103 -0.08 -1.74 -6.42
N ILE A 104 -0.90 -0.70 -6.28
CA ILE A 104 -2.37 -0.79 -6.38
C ILE A 104 -2.79 0.06 -7.58
N ALA A 105 -3.41 -0.57 -8.57
CA ALA A 105 -3.89 0.13 -9.76
C ALA A 105 -4.91 1.22 -9.38
N GLY A 106 -4.73 2.43 -9.89
CA GLY A 106 -5.59 3.58 -9.58
C GLY A 106 -5.39 4.17 -8.19
N ASP A 107 -4.34 3.77 -7.46
CA ASP A 107 -3.97 4.32 -6.16
C ASP A 107 -2.48 4.68 -6.14
N SER A 108 -2.17 5.91 -6.54
CA SER A 108 -0.79 6.40 -6.60
C SER A 108 -0.16 6.50 -5.21
N PHE A 109 -0.91 6.93 -4.21
CA PHE A 109 -0.42 7.01 -2.83
C PHE A 109 -0.09 5.62 -2.27
N GLY A 110 -1.03 4.68 -2.36
CA GLY A 110 -0.82 3.31 -1.90
C GLY A 110 0.32 2.61 -2.62
N SER A 111 0.44 2.83 -3.92
CA SER A 111 1.57 2.32 -4.71
C SER A 111 2.89 2.91 -4.23
N ALA A 112 2.93 4.20 -3.91
CA ALA A 112 4.12 4.85 -3.36
C ALA A 112 4.53 4.26 -2.01
N VAL A 113 3.58 3.96 -1.14
CA VAL A 113 3.84 3.30 0.16
C VAL A 113 4.41 1.89 -0.05
N LEU A 114 3.80 1.12 -0.94
CA LEU A 114 4.18 -0.29 -1.19
C LEU A 114 5.49 -0.44 -1.95
N LEU A 115 5.80 0.47 -2.86
CA LEU A 115 7.05 0.44 -3.63
C LEU A 115 8.29 0.62 -2.75
N GLY A 116 8.16 1.35 -1.64
CA GLY A 116 9.31 1.65 -0.79
C GLY A 116 10.40 2.39 -1.59
N GLY A 117 11.57 1.78 -1.73
CA GLY A 117 12.69 2.31 -2.53
C GLY A 117 12.71 1.87 -3.99
N ALA A 118 11.79 1.00 -4.41
CA ALA A 118 11.73 0.51 -5.78
C ALA A 118 11.17 1.56 -6.76
N THR A 119 11.63 1.53 -8.00
CA THR A 119 11.19 2.47 -9.04
C THR A 119 9.99 1.96 -9.84
N ALA A 120 9.78 0.64 -9.86
CA ALA A 120 8.67 0.02 -10.57
C ALA A 120 8.13 -1.20 -9.80
N PRO A 121 6.84 -1.49 -9.86
CA PRO A 121 6.26 -2.64 -9.20
C PRO A 121 6.56 -3.95 -9.96
N THR A 122 6.67 -5.04 -9.21
CA THR A 122 6.73 -6.40 -9.77
C THR A 122 5.32 -6.98 -9.93
N LEU A 123 4.44 -6.68 -8.97
CA LEU A 123 3.05 -7.12 -8.96
C LEU A 123 2.13 -5.92 -8.77
N VAL A 124 1.03 -5.88 -9.48
CA VAL A 124 0.00 -4.84 -9.38
C VAL A 124 -1.31 -5.47 -8.91
N ILE A 125 -1.84 -4.93 -7.82
CA ILE A 125 -3.15 -5.28 -7.30
C ILE A 125 -4.18 -4.43 -8.03
N ARG A 126 -5.16 -5.08 -8.64
CA ARG A 126 -6.29 -4.40 -9.27
C ARG A 126 -7.46 -4.27 -8.29
N PRO A 127 -8.23 -3.17 -8.35
CA PRO A 127 -9.37 -2.95 -7.44
C PRO A 127 -10.43 -4.07 -7.45
N ARG A 128 -10.42 -4.92 -8.46
CA ARG A 128 -11.25 -6.14 -8.53
C ARG A 128 -10.65 -7.33 -7.78
N LEU A 129 -9.70 -7.05 -6.87
CA LEU A 129 -9.02 -8.03 -6.03
C LEU A 129 -8.25 -9.10 -6.83
N GLY A 130 -7.69 -8.71 -7.97
CA GLY A 130 -6.77 -9.51 -8.75
C GLY A 130 -5.33 -8.99 -8.62
N VAL A 131 -4.34 -9.87 -8.83
CA VAL A 131 -2.92 -9.50 -8.84
C VAL A 131 -2.31 -9.90 -10.18
N VAL A 132 -1.61 -8.99 -10.83
CA VAL A 132 -1.00 -9.19 -12.15
C VAL A 132 0.45 -8.68 -12.15
N ALA A 133 1.21 -9.01 -13.19
CA ALA A 133 2.55 -8.47 -13.39
C ALA A 133 2.51 -6.93 -13.47
N GLY A 134 3.52 -6.30 -12.88
CA GLY A 134 3.60 -4.86 -12.78
C GLY A 134 4.23 -4.17 -13.99
N ASP A 135 3.98 -2.89 -14.11
CA ASP A 135 4.58 -1.97 -15.05
C ASP A 135 5.21 -0.77 -14.32
N ASN A 136 5.20 0.41 -14.91
CA ASN A 136 5.79 1.61 -14.30
C ASN A 136 5.05 2.03 -13.03
N GLY A 137 5.82 2.37 -11.99
CA GLY A 137 5.29 2.93 -10.75
C GLY A 137 5.02 4.44 -10.84
N PRO A 138 4.44 5.04 -9.79
CA PRO A 138 4.18 6.47 -9.72
C PRO A 138 5.47 7.29 -9.59
N ALA A 139 5.47 8.52 -10.11
CA ALA A 139 6.49 9.50 -9.80
C ALA A 139 6.38 9.96 -8.34
N LEU A 140 7.49 10.02 -7.62
CA LEU A 140 7.45 10.07 -6.17
C LEU A 140 8.59 10.91 -5.59
N GLU A 141 8.27 11.79 -4.64
CA GLU A 141 9.20 12.40 -3.71
C GLU A 141 8.85 12.01 -2.26
N ARG A 142 9.87 11.84 -1.43
CA ARG A 142 9.72 11.48 -0.02
C ARG A 142 10.47 12.45 0.86
N ASP A 143 10.00 12.63 2.10
CA ASP A 143 10.76 13.32 3.13
C ASP A 143 11.90 12.42 3.68
N ASP A 144 12.67 12.97 4.63
CA ASP A 144 13.80 12.29 5.28
C ASP A 144 13.37 11.05 6.12
N ARG A 145 12.09 10.91 6.40
CA ARG A 145 11.48 9.77 7.09
C ARG A 145 10.87 8.75 6.12
N GLY A 146 11.01 8.97 4.82
CA GLY A 146 10.43 8.11 3.79
C GLY A 146 8.92 8.26 3.60
N ILE A 147 8.31 9.35 4.09
CA ILE A 147 6.89 9.64 3.89
C ILE A 147 6.71 10.27 2.51
N PRO A 148 5.79 9.79 1.67
CA PRO A 148 5.47 10.43 0.40
C PRO A 148 4.92 11.84 0.61
N ILE A 149 5.58 12.84 0.04
CA ILE A 149 5.16 14.25 0.08
C ILE A 149 4.67 14.74 -1.28
N LEU A 150 5.17 14.12 -2.34
CA LEU A 150 4.74 14.38 -3.71
C LEU A 150 4.59 13.06 -4.45
N VAL A 151 3.40 12.76 -4.95
CA VAL A 151 3.08 11.55 -5.68
C VAL A 151 2.38 11.95 -6.98
N ASP A 152 2.95 11.56 -8.13
CA ASP A 152 2.47 11.95 -9.46
C ASP A 152 2.26 13.47 -9.61
N GLY A 153 3.16 14.29 -9.03
CA GLY A 153 3.05 15.74 -9.04
C GLY A 153 1.97 16.31 -8.10
N GLN A 154 1.32 15.49 -7.29
CA GLN A 154 0.35 15.94 -6.28
C GLN A 154 1.02 16.04 -4.91
N GLU A 155 0.94 17.21 -4.29
CA GLU A 155 1.43 17.45 -2.94
C GLU A 155 0.48 16.83 -1.91
N TRP A 156 1.05 16.14 -0.92
CA TRP A 156 0.31 15.49 0.16
C TRP A 156 0.51 16.23 1.47
N ALA A 157 -0.57 16.68 2.08
CA ALA A 157 -0.53 17.37 3.36
C ALA A 157 -0.05 16.41 4.47
N LEU A 158 0.85 16.90 5.31
CA LEU A 158 1.37 16.20 6.48
C LEU A 158 0.81 16.86 7.75
N GLU A 159 0.19 16.05 8.60
CA GLU A 159 -0.24 16.44 9.94
C GLU A 159 0.56 15.64 10.97
N ALA A 160 0.98 16.29 12.03
CA ALA A 160 1.76 15.67 13.10
C ALA A 160 0.86 15.17 14.25
#